data_0eafe214716a0b5f242a99a3bc8f7405
#
_entry.id   0eafe214716a0b5f242a99a3bc8f7405
#
_cell.length_a   1.000
_cell.length_b   1.000
_cell.length_c   1.000
_cell.angle_alpha   90.00
_cell.angle_beta   90.00
_cell.angle_gamma   90.00
#
_symmetry.space_group_name_H-M   'P 1'
#
loop_
_entity.id
_entity.type
_entity.pdbx_description
1 polymer ?
#
loop_
_entity_poly.entity_id
_entity_poly.type
_entity_poly.pdbx_seq_one_letter_code
_entity_poly.pdbx_strand_id
1 'polypeptide(L)'
;MTEILPYVYLAYMFISLYMLSFFLILYFKNKNQFFYYPKPKKNYEVSFIVPAYNEESTIGDTIQHIFNIDYKIKEVIVINDCSTDNTRKIIENLLKKYSNLKLINNEKNLGKAGSLNKGWKTATGELIAVVDADSFPQKDSLKKMVGFFDDEDVGAVTCPVLVRNKNKFWEKLQAIEYIAISFGRKLLEYVDAIYVTPGPLALYRKKALEDINGFDEDNMTEDIEATWHLAYNGWKRKMSLSAGVTSQVPDKINVWWKQRRRWNVGGLQCIQKYKGIIGKKGMLGAFIIPFFIINLFLGVIGLSIFFYLLSTRIISNYLLTRYSIIADIPLITLDEFYITPSILNYLGIVLFLFGLLFVLFTLSILNEKIKKKENLLNIPFYLIFYLVLYPFIMINSLWHFAKRKRVWR
;
A
#
# COMPACT_ATOMS: atom_id res chain seq x y z
N MET A 1 -11.02 0.25 34.96
CA MET A 1 -10.72 -0.05 33.54
C MET A 1 -11.86 -0.80 32.87
N THR A 2 -12.57 -1.70 33.53
CA THR A 2 -13.75 -2.42 32.99
C THR A 2 -14.89 -1.48 32.56
N GLU A 3 -15.09 -0.36 33.26
CA GLU A 3 -16.13 0.61 32.97
C GLU A 3 -15.83 1.46 31.68
N ILE A 4 -14.57 1.63 31.34
CA ILE A 4 -14.15 2.41 30.15
C ILE A 4 -14.18 1.56 28.88
N LEU A 5 -14.01 0.24 29.01
CA LEU A 5 -13.89 -0.68 27.89
C LEU A 5 -15.09 -0.62 26.91
N PRO A 6 -16.35 -0.56 27.37
CA PRO A 6 -17.51 -0.41 26.49
C PRO A 6 -17.44 0.85 25.61
N TYR A 7 -17.01 1.98 26.16
CA TYR A 7 -16.90 3.24 25.43
C TYR A 7 -15.80 3.18 24.36
N VAL A 8 -14.69 2.50 24.65
CA VAL A 8 -13.63 2.28 23.66
C VAL A 8 -14.15 1.42 22.51
N TYR A 9 -14.85 0.32 22.79
CA TYR A 9 -15.47 -0.52 21.76
C TYR A 9 -16.49 0.27 20.90
N LEU A 10 -17.33 1.10 21.54
CA LEU A 10 -18.29 1.94 20.83
C LEU A 10 -17.58 2.97 19.92
N ALA A 11 -16.46 3.54 20.37
CA ALA A 11 -15.66 4.44 19.55
C ALA A 11 -15.07 3.73 18.32
N TYR A 12 -14.50 2.53 18.49
CA TYR A 12 -14.02 1.71 17.37
C TYR A 12 -15.14 1.38 16.38
N MET A 13 -16.30 0.99 16.91
CA MET A 13 -17.47 0.67 16.10
C MET A 13 -17.93 1.90 15.29
N PHE A 14 -18.05 3.04 15.94
CA PHE A 14 -18.45 4.30 15.28
C PHE A 14 -17.47 4.66 14.16
N ILE A 15 -16.16 4.65 14.41
CA ILE A 15 -15.14 4.97 13.42
C ILE A 15 -15.21 3.98 12.24
N SER A 16 -15.34 2.68 12.53
CA SER A 16 -15.42 1.64 11.50
C SER A 16 -16.67 1.78 10.63
N LEU A 17 -17.84 2.01 11.23
CA LEU A 17 -19.09 2.23 10.50
C LEU A 17 -19.07 3.54 9.71
N TYR A 18 -18.50 4.61 10.28
CA TYR A 18 -18.32 5.88 9.60
C TYR A 18 -17.45 5.71 8.33
N MET A 19 -16.30 5.06 8.45
CA MET A 19 -15.41 4.82 7.32
C MET A 19 -16.04 3.90 6.26
N LEU A 20 -16.74 2.86 6.68
CA LEU A 20 -17.48 1.98 5.79
C LEU A 20 -18.54 2.76 5.01
N SER A 21 -19.37 3.53 5.70
CA SER A 21 -20.42 4.36 5.10
C SER A 21 -19.83 5.40 4.14
N PHE A 22 -18.73 6.05 4.54
CA PHE A 22 -18.00 7.01 3.71
C PHE A 22 -17.54 6.37 2.38
N PHE A 23 -16.91 5.19 2.43
CA PHE A 23 -16.47 4.50 1.22
C PHE A 23 -17.63 4.02 0.35
N LEU A 24 -18.73 3.53 0.94
CA LEU A 24 -19.93 3.14 0.19
C LEU A 24 -20.57 4.34 -0.50
N ILE A 25 -20.70 5.48 0.20
CA ILE A 25 -21.25 6.73 -0.38
C ILE A 25 -20.38 7.18 -1.56
N LEU A 26 -19.06 7.20 -1.41
CA LEU A 26 -18.13 7.57 -2.49
C LEU A 26 -18.28 6.63 -3.70
N TYR A 27 -18.40 5.33 -3.46
CA TYR A 27 -18.62 4.37 -4.54
C TYR A 27 -19.93 4.60 -5.26
N PHE A 28 -21.08 4.63 -4.55
CA PHE A 28 -22.39 4.76 -5.19
C PHE A 28 -22.54 6.09 -5.94
N LYS A 29 -21.96 7.17 -5.41
CA LYS A 29 -21.94 8.48 -6.08
C LYS A 29 -21.14 8.45 -7.39
N ASN A 30 -20.08 7.66 -7.46
CA ASN A 30 -19.11 7.69 -8.56
C ASN A 30 -19.07 6.39 -9.39
N LYS A 31 -19.95 5.42 -9.15
CA LYS A 31 -19.90 4.08 -9.76
C LYS A 31 -19.80 4.09 -11.29
N ASN A 32 -20.47 5.03 -11.96
CA ASN A 32 -20.48 5.15 -13.43
C ASN A 32 -19.12 5.62 -13.98
N GLN A 33 -18.29 6.29 -13.17
CA GLN A 33 -16.98 6.80 -13.56
C GLN A 33 -15.84 5.95 -12.97
N PHE A 34 -16.18 4.87 -12.26
CA PHE A 34 -15.20 4.11 -11.47
C PHE A 34 -14.08 3.51 -12.33
N PHE A 35 -14.45 3.00 -13.52
CA PHE A 35 -13.53 2.44 -14.51
C PHE A 35 -13.23 3.39 -15.68
N TYR A 36 -13.77 4.60 -15.64
CA TYR A 36 -13.55 5.58 -16.68
C TYR A 36 -12.10 6.05 -16.70
N TYR A 37 -11.58 6.24 -17.89
CA TYR A 37 -10.31 6.91 -18.16
C TYR A 37 -10.46 7.81 -19.38
N PRO A 38 -9.95 9.05 -19.35
CA PRO A 38 -10.05 9.98 -20.47
C PRO A 38 -9.13 9.55 -21.61
N LYS A 39 -9.60 9.75 -22.85
CA LYS A 39 -8.72 9.64 -24.04
C LYS A 39 -7.84 10.88 -24.11
N PRO A 40 -6.53 10.74 -24.35
CA PRO A 40 -5.64 11.89 -24.41
C PRO A 40 -5.95 12.77 -25.64
N LYS A 41 -5.90 14.08 -25.47
CA LYS A 41 -6.08 15.07 -26.54
C LYS A 41 -4.84 15.20 -27.44
N LYS A 42 -3.66 14.81 -26.92
CA LYS A 42 -2.38 14.79 -27.62
C LYS A 42 -1.59 13.53 -27.31
N ASN A 43 -0.58 13.26 -28.12
CA ASN A 43 0.39 12.21 -27.81
C ASN A 43 1.44 12.76 -26.85
N TYR A 44 1.43 12.26 -25.60
CA TYR A 44 2.43 12.61 -24.59
C TYR A 44 3.73 11.84 -24.82
N GLU A 45 4.86 12.52 -24.73
CA GLU A 45 6.17 11.87 -24.72
C GLU A 45 6.46 11.29 -23.32
N VAL A 46 6.58 9.97 -23.21
CA VAL A 46 6.78 9.26 -21.96
C VAL A 46 8.18 8.69 -21.89
N SER A 47 8.94 9.07 -20.85
CA SER A 47 10.22 8.44 -20.49
C SER A 47 9.99 7.49 -19.31
N PHE A 48 10.44 6.25 -19.45
CA PHE A 48 10.43 5.26 -18.36
C PHE A 48 11.72 5.33 -17.56
N ILE A 49 11.60 5.21 -16.23
CA ILE A 49 12.73 5.13 -15.29
C ILE A 49 12.58 3.86 -14.48
N VAL A 50 13.62 3.02 -14.53
CA VAL A 50 13.68 1.72 -13.85
C VAL A 50 14.92 1.67 -12.98
N PRO A 51 14.82 1.91 -11.65
CA PRO A 51 15.91 1.71 -10.73
C PRO A 51 16.10 0.20 -10.50
N ALA A 52 17.34 -0.31 -10.59
CA ALA A 52 17.64 -1.72 -10.46
C ALA A 52 18.84 -1.94 -9.52
N TYR A 53 18.68 -2.81 -8.53
CA TYR A 53 19.72 -3.25 -7.61
C TYR A 53 19.56 -4.74 -7.28
N ASN A 54 20.44 -5.59 -7.84
CA ASN A 54 20.39 -7.05 -7.68
C ASN A 54 19.04 -7.66 -8.12
N GLU A 55 18.66 -7.39 -9.37
CA GLU A 55 17.39 -7.80 -9.97
C GLU A 55 17.59 -8.70 -11.21
N GLU A 56 18.65 -9.54 -11.21
CA GLU A 56 18.97 -10.41 -12.34
C GLU A 56 17.82 -11.33 -12.76
N SER A 57 16.95 -11.70 -11.81
CA SER A 57 15.82 -12.60 -12.07
C SER A 57 14.62 -11.94 -12.76
N THR A 58 14.49 -10.61 -12.72
CA THR A 58 13.27 -9.90 -13.12
C THR A 58 13.49 -8.79 -14.13
N ILE A 59 14.65 -8.12 -14.10
CA ILE A 59 14.91 -6.92 -14.91
C ILE A 59 14.73 -7.13 -16.41
N GLY A 60 15.12 -8.30 -16.93
CA GLY A 60 14.96 -8.65 -18.34
C GLY A 60 13.49 -8.67 -18.76
N ASP A 61 12.66 -9.33 -17.98
CA ASP A 61 11.21 -9.42 -18.18
C ASP A 61 10.55 -8.04 -18.06
N THR A 62 10.95 -7.25 -17.05
CA THR A 62 10.42 -5.89 -16.83
C THR A 62 10.66 -5.00 -18.04
N ILE A 63 11.89 -4.97 -18.56
CA ILE A 63 12.23 -4.18 -19.76
C ILE A 63 11.42 -4.65 -20.97
N GLN A 64 11.28 -5.97 -21.19
CA GLN A 64 10.48 -6.50 -22.28
C GLN A 64 9.00 -6.11 -22.16
N HIS A 65 8.40 -6.14 -20.97
CA HIS A 65 7.02 -5.71 -20.74
C HIS A 65 6.84 -4.22 -21.04
N ILE A 66 7.81 -3.38 -20.66
CA ILE A 66 7.79 -1.94 -20.98
C ILE A 66 7.79 -1.74 -22.49
N PHE A 67 8.69 -2.41 -23.24
CA PHE A 67 8.74 -2.29 -24.70
C PHE A 67 7.54 -2.91 -25.44
N ASN A 68 6.80 -3.80 -24.79
CA ASN A 68 5.56 -4.39 -25.32
C ASN A 68 4.31 -3.55 -25.05
N ILE A 69 4.44 -2.38 -24.37
CA ILE A 69 3.32 -1.48 -24.15
C ILE A 69 2.84 -0.90 -25.48
N ASP A 70 1.53 -0.91 -25.69
CA ASP A 70 0.87 -0.36 -26.88
C ASP A 70 0.76 1.18 -26.79
N TYR A 71 1.91 1.83 -26.73
CA TYR A 71 2.10 3.29 -26.71
C TYR A 71 3.50 3.64 -27.19
N LYS A 72 3.66 4.76 -27.90
CA LYS A 72 4.98 5.21 -28.35
C LYS A 72 5.80 5.74 -27.18
N ILE A 73 6.76 4.95 -26.73
CA ILE A 73 7.68 5.30 -25.64
C ILE A 73 8.83 6.15 -26.22
N LYS A 74 9.15 7.26 -25.56
CA LYS A 74 10.27 8.13 -25.94
C LYS A 74 11.60 7.41 -25.68
N GLU A 75 11.78 6.93 -24.46
CA GLU A 75 12.98 6.25 -23.99
C GLU A 75 12.71 5.42 -22.74
N VAL A 76 13.56 4.46 -22.48
CA VAL A 76 13.61 3.68 -21.22
C VAL A 76 14.99 3.87 -20.61
N ILE A 77 15.06 4.44 -19.42
CA ILE A 77 16.30 4.70 -18.69
C ILE A 77 16.37 3.74 -17.51
N VAL A 78 17.27 2.79 -17.56
CA VAL A 78 17.54 1.87 -16.45
C VAL A 78 18.72 2.40 -15.66
N ILE A 79 18.56 2.54 -14.36
CA ILE A 79 19.61 2.96 -13.44
C ILE A 79 20.08 1.74 -12.65
N ASN A 80 21.24 1.23 -12.99
CA ASN A 80 21.88 0.17 -12.24
C ASN A 80 22.58 0.78 -11.02
N ASP A 81 22.02 0.51 -9.84
CA ASP A 81 22.46 1.09 -8.56
C ASP A 81 23.57 0.27 -7.89
N CYS A 82 24.67 0.05 -8.62
CA CYS A 82 25.82 -0.71 -8.14
C CYS A 82 25.49 -2.18 -7.85
N SER A 83 24.74 -2.86 -8.73
CA SER A 83 24.42 -4.29 -8.59
C SER A 83 25.69 -5.16 -8.60
N THR A 84 25.67 -6.22 -7.78
CA THR A 84 26.76 -7.20 -7.62
C THR A 84 26.47 -8.54 -8.31
N ASP A 85 25.25 -8.71 -8.82
CA ASP A 85 24.79 -9.88 -9.59
C ASP A 85 24.87 -9.63 -11.12
N ASN A 86 24.21 -10.46 -11.93
CA ASN A 86 24.20 -10.33 -13.39
C ASN A 86 23.26 -9.23 -13.93
N THR A 87 22.62 -8.41 -13.07
CA THR A 87 21.68 -7.36 -13.48
C THR A 87 22.25 -6.48 -14.59
N ARG A 88 23.44 -5.94 -14.40
CA ARG A 88 24.12 -5.08 -15.38
C ARG A 88 24.32 -5.78 -16.72
N LYS A 89 24.84 -7.01 -16.72
CA LYS A 89 25.11 -7.79 -17.93
C LYS A 89 23.84 -8.06 -18.74
N ILE A 90 22.71 -8.33 -18.06
CA ILE A 90 21.41 -8.55 -18.69
C ILE A 90 20.96 -7.29 -19.41
N ILE A 91 21.08 -6.11 -18.75
CA ILE A 91 20.69 -4.83 -19.35
C ILE A 91 21.59 -4.50 -20.55
N GLU A 92 22.91 -4.69 -20.46
CA GLU A 92 23.86 -4.47 -21.56
C GLU A 92 23.54 -5.32 -22.80
N ASN A 93 23.06 -6.55 -22.61
CA ASN A 93 22.59 -7.37 -23.72
C ASN A 93 21.30 -6.82 -24.35
N LEU A 94 20.39 -6.25 -23.57
CA LEU A 94 19.15 -5.66 -24.07
C LEU A 94 19.37 -4.32 -24.80
N LEU A 95 20.44 -3.57 -24.50
CA LEU A 95 20.84 -2.38 -25.27
C LEU A 95 21.06 -2.67 -26.74
N LYS A 96 21.52 -3.88 -27.09
CA LYS A 96 21.73 -4.32 -28.47
C LYS A 96 20.41 -4.50 -29.22
N LYS A 97 19.31 -4.75 -28.49
CA LYS A 97 17.98 -5.05 -29.05
C LYS A 97 17.09 -3.82 -29.14
N TYR A 98 17.22 -2.88 -28.21
CA TYR A 98 16.32 -1.72 -28.08
C TYR A 98 17.09 -0.41 -28.19
N SER A 99 16.94 0.31 -29.30
CA SER A 99 17.68 1.54 -29.61
C SER A 99 17.37 2.73 -28.67
N ASN A 100 16.19 2.74 -28.07
CA ASN A 100 15.76 3.75 -27.09
C ASN A 100 15.87 3.31 -25.64
N LEU A 101 16.57 2.20 -25.37
CA LEU A 101 17.00 1.80 -24.03
C LEU A 101 18.31 2.53 -23.68
N LYS A 102 18.40 3.05 -22.48
CA LYS A 102 19.60 3.69 -21.94
C LYS A 102 19.95 3.05 -20.59
N LEU A 103 21.24 2.87 -20.33
CA LEU A 103 21.76 2.37 -19.06
C LEU A 103 22.61 3.46 -18.40
N ILE A 104 22.33 3.75 -17.14
CA ILE A 104 23.14 4.58 -16.27
C ILE A 104 23.65 3.69 -15.14
N ASN A 105 24.97 3.60 -14.96
CA ASN A 105 25.59 2.91 -13.84
C ASN A 105 25.94 3.91 -12.75
N ASN A 106 25.51 3.63 -11.52
CA ASN A 106 25.98 4.37 -10.35
C ASN A 106 27.34 3.81 -9.88
N GLU A 107 28.25 4.67 -9.47
CA GLU A 107 29.54 4.28 -8.91
C GLU A 107 29.40 3.73 -7.49
N LYS A 108 28.38 4.16 -6.77
CA LYS A 108 28.00 3.69 -5.43
C LYS A 108 26.51 3.50 -5.35
N ASN A 109 26.04 2.68 -4.42
CA ASN A 109 24.61 2.50 -4.17
C ASN A 109 24.04 3.80 -3.60
N LEU A 110 23.13 4.44 -4.36
CA LEU A 110 22.43 5.68 -3.99
C LEU A 110 21.06 5.41 -3.36
N GLY A 111 20.61 4.15 -3.40
CA GLY A 111 19.25 3.77 -3.05
C GLY A 111 18.25 4.11 -4.15
N LYS A 112 17.00 3.66 -3.97
CA LYS A 112 15.95 3.79 -4.98
C LYS A 112 15.66 5.26 -5.31
N ALA A 113 15.48 6.12 -4.30
CA ALA A 113 15.18 7.54 -4.51
C ALA A 113 16.31 8.28 -5.26
N GLY A 114 17.58 8.05 -4.88
CA GLY A 114 18.74 8.63 -5.57
C GLY A 114 18.83 8.17 -7.02
N SER A 115 18.58 6.90 -7.29
CA SER A 115 18.53 6.34 -8.66
C SER A 115 17.38 6.95 -9.46
N LEU A 116 16.18 7.09 -8.88
CA LEU A 116 15.06 7.78 -9.52
C LEU A 116 15.37 9.25 -9.82
N ASN A 117 16.03 9.95 -8.89
CA ASN A 117 16.44 11.35 -9.07
C ASN A 117 17.42 11.52 -10.22
N LYS A 118 18.38 10.61 -10.36
CA LYS A 118 19.31 10.61 -11.49
C LYS A 118 18.58 10.35 -12.82
N GLY A 119 17.62 9.42 -12.79
CA GLY A 119 16.84 9.04 -13.98
C GLY A 119 15.95 10.16 -14.49
N TRP A 120 15.10 10.75 -13.65
CA TRP A 120 14.14 11.77 -14.12
C TRP A 120 14.82 13.08 -14.56
N LYS A 121 15.96 13.43 -13.99
CA LYS A 121 16.75 14.59 -14.41
C LYS A 121 17.33 14.41 -15.82
N THR A 122 17.65 13.19 -16.23
CA THR A 122 18.17 12.87 -17.56
C THR A 122 17.08 12.60 -18.60
N ALA A 123 15.84 12.37 -18.13
CA ALA A 123 14.72 12.05 -18.98
C ALA A 123 14.26 13.26 -19.83
N THR A 124 13.89 13.02 -21.08
CA THR A 124 13.50 14.06 -22.04
C THR A 124 11.99 14.13 -22.29
N GLY A 125 11.22 13.15 -21.79
CA GLY A 125 9.76 13.10 -21.94
C GLY A 125 9.02 14.12 -21.09
N GLU A 126 7.82 14.52 -21.52
CA GLU A 126 6.89 15.38 -20.75
C GLU A 126 6.37 14.66 -19.51
N LEU A 127 6.19 13.35 -19.62
CA LEU A 127 5.74 12.47 -18.54
C LEU A 127 6.85 11.48 -18.19
N ILE A 128 7.00 11.25 -16.90
CA ILE A 128 7.96 10.32 -16.33
C ILE A 128 7.20 9.12 -15.77
N ALA A 129 7.42 7.95 -16.34
CA ALA A 129 6.90 6.68 -15.83
C ALA A 129 7.94 6.00 -14.94
N VAL A 130 7.65 5.86 -13.66
CA VAL A 130 8.47 5.07 -12.72
C VAL A 130 7.96 3.64 -12.71
N VAL A 131 8.87 2.67 -12.85
CA VAL A 131 8.57 1.23 -12.79
C VAL A 131 9.63 0.52 -11.98
N ASP A 132 9.22 -0.26 -10.99
CA ASP A 132 10.13 -1.11 -10.22
C ASP A 132 10.69 -2.25 -11.07
N ALA A 133 11.93 -2.67 -10.84
CA ALA A 133 12.64 -3.68 -11.64
C ALA A 133 12.02 -5.09 -11.59
N ASP A 134 11.06 -5.33 -10.69
CA ASP A 134 10.27 -6.56 -10.53
C ASP A 134 8.81 -6.41 -10.95
N SER A 135 8.49 -5.36 -11.71
CA SER A 135 7.13 -4.97 -12.05
C SER A 135 6.89 -5.01 -13.56
N PHE A 136 5.68 -5.45 -13.93
CA PHE A 136 5.34 -5.83 -15.30
C PHE A 136 4.07 -5.08 -15.72
N PRO A 137 4.20 -3.90 -16.35
CA PRO A 137 3.06 -3.14 -16.86
C PRO A 137 2.23 -3.92 -17.87
N GLN A 138 0.90 -3.77 -17.82
CA GLN A 138 0.02 -4.34 -18.83
C GLN A 138 0.16 -3.58 -20.16
N LYS A 139 -0.08 -4.27 -21.27
CA LYS A 139 0.14 -3.76 -22.62
C LYS A 139 -0.58 -2.43 -22.91
N ASP A 140 -1.77 -2.23 -22.34
CA ASP A 140 -2.62 -1.06 -22.57
C ASP A 140 -2.59 -0.02 -21.42
N SER A 141 -1.71 -0.22 -20.42
CA SER A 141 -1.69 0.63 -19.22
C SER A 141 -1.48 2.11 -19.52
N LEU A 142 -0.50 2.46 -20.36
CA LEU A 142 -0.25 3.87 -20.70
C LEU A 142 -1.44 4.53 -21.39
N LYS A 143 -2.07 3.86 -22.37
CA LYS A 143 -3.25 4.38 -23.05
C LYS A 143 -4.38 4.76 -22.08
N LYS A 144 -4.47 4.03 -20.99
CA LYS A 144 -5.49 4.22 -19.94
C LYS A 144 -5.10 5.20 -18.85
N MET A 145 -3.85 5.70 -18.88
CA MET A 145 -3.32 6.60 -17.84
C MET A 145 -3.02 8.00 -18.36
N VAL A 146 -2.48 8.11 -19.57
CA VAL A 146 -1.95 9.39 -20.08
C VAL A 146 -3.00 10.48 -20.25
N GLY A 147 -4.25 10.13 -20.60
CA GLY A 147 -5.31 11.10 -20.82
C GLY A 147 -5.69 11.93 -19.58
N PHE A 148 -5.38 11.46 -18.38
CA PHE A 148 -5.59 12.26 -17.17
C PHE A 148 -4.72 13.51 -17.11
N PHE A 149 -3.61 13.54 -17.85
CA PHE A 149 -2.71 14.70 -17.92
C PHE A 149 -3.20 15.82 -18.84
N ASP A 150 -4.35 15.65 -19.52
CA ASP A 150 -5.02 16.77 -20.20
C ASP A 150 -5.54 17.83 -19.21
N ASP A 151 -5.75 17.48 -17.96
CA ASP A 151 -5.89 18.42 -16.84
C ASP A 151 -4.48 18.82 -16.38
N GLU A 152 -4.11 20.10 -16.56
CA GLU A 152 -2.79 20.62 -16.24
C GLU A 152 -2.43 20.56 -14.76
N ASP A 153 -3.44 20.53 -13.89
CA ASP A 153 -3.25 20.39 -12.43
C ASP A 153 -2.88 18.97 -12.00
N VAL A 154 -2.99 17.97 -12.90
CA VAL A 154 -2.64 16.59 -12.58
C VAL A 154 -1.12 16.42 -12.59
N GLY A 155 -0.57 16.19 -11.40
CA GLY A 155 0.86 15.93 -11.21
C GLY A 155 1.24 14.46 -11.27
N ALA A 156 0.35 13.55 -10.85
CA ALA A 156 0.62 12.12 -10.87
C ALA A 156 -0.61 11.27 -11.18
N VAL A 157 -0.39 10.14 -11.87
CA VAL A 157 -1.41 9.13 -12.17
C VAL A 157 -0.87 7.75 -11.81
N THR A 158 -1.64 6.99 -11.05
CA THR A 158 -1.32 5.60 -10.67
C THR A 158 -2.33 4.61 -11.22
N CYS A 159 -2.06 3.31 -11.05
CA CYS A 159 -2.96 2.22 -11.40
C CYS A 159 -2.99 1.14 -10.31
N PRO A 160 -3.88 0.15 -10.40
CA PRO A 160 -3.84 -1.04 -9.57
C PRO A 160 -2.53 -1.80 -9.72
N VAL A 161 -1.94 -2.16 -8.58
CA VAL A 161 -0.85 -3.13 -8.53
C VAL A 161 -1.49 -4.49 -8.24
N LEU A 162 -1.25 -5.46 -9.10
CA LEU A 162 -1.77 -6.81 -8.97
C LEU A 162 -0.63 -7.79 -8.65
N VAL A 163 -0.92 -8.81 -7.87
CA VAL A 163 0.06 -9.83 -7.52
C VAL A 163 0.28 -10.78 -8.70
N ARG A 164 1.55 -10.96 -9.13
CA ARG A 164 1.92 -11.89 -10.20
C ARG A 164 1.98 -13.34 -9.70
N ASN A 165 2.69 -13.59 -8.62
CA ASN A 165 2.84 -14.90 -7.99
C ASN A 165 1.69 -15.18 -7.01
N LYS A 166 0.91 -16.25 -7.24
CA LYS A 166 -0.27 -16.61 -6.45
C LYS A 166 -0.30 -18.09 -6.10
N ASN A 167 0.86 -18.72 -5.95
CA ASN A 167 0.97 -20.15 -5.72
C ASN A 167 0.85 -20.48 -4.22
N LYS A 168 1.52 -19.71 -3.37
CA LYS A 168 1.56 -19.94 -1.93
C LYS A 168 0.41 -19.24 -1.20
N PHE A 169 0.02 -19.77 -0.04
CA PHE A 169 -1.05 -19.19 0.79
C PHE A 169 -0.81 -17.70 1.10
N TRP A 170 0.42 -17.34 1.48
CA TRP A 170 0.78 -15.97 1.82
C TRP A 170 0.68 -15.00 0.63
N GLU A 171 1.01 -15.46 -0.56
CA GLU A 171 0.85 -14.68 -1.80
C GLU A 171 -0.64 -14.45 -2.14
N LYS A 172 -1.51 -15.45 -1.88
CA LYS A 172 -2.96 -15.33 -2.07
C LYS A 172 -3.58 -14.29 -1.14
N LEU A 173 -3.13 -14.21 0.13
CA LEU A 173 -3.59 -13.18 1.05
C LEU A 173 -3.19 -11.77 0.59
N GLN A 174 -1.95 -11.60 0.12
CA GLN A 174 -1.48 -10.33 -0.43
C GLN A 174 -2.24 -9.94 -1.71
N ALA A 175 -2.68 -10.91 -2.52
CA ALA A 175 -3.51 -10.61 -3.69
C ALA A 175 -4.85 -9.98 -3.30
N ILE A 176 -5.48 -10.42 -2.22
CA ILE A 176 -6.70 -9.79 -1.67
C ILE A 176 -6.39 -8.39 -1.13
N GLU A 177 -5.31 -8.25 -0.37
CA GLU A 177 -4.86 -6.96 0.16
C GLU A 177 -4.68 -5.92 -0.95
N TYR A 178 -3.95 -6.26 -2.03
CA TYR A 178 -3.64 -5.33 -3.11
C TYR A 178 -4.89 -4.88 -3.88
N ILE A 179 -5.89 -5.76 -4.01
CA ILE A 179 -7.18 -5.42 -4.59
C ILE A 179 -7.94 -4.46 -3.66
N ALA A 180 -8.00 -4.75 -2.36
CA ALA A 180 -8.65 -3.90 -1.37
C ALA A 180 -8.00 -2.51 -1.29
N ILE A 181 -6.66 -2.44 -1.31
CA ILE A 181 -5.91 -1.17 -1.36
C ILE A 181 -6.23 -0.41 -2.65
N SER A 182 -6.28 -1.08 -3.80
CA SER A 182 -6.58 -0.43 -5.08
C SER A 182 -7.99 0.15 -5.12
N PHE A 183 -8.97 -0.57 -4.56
CA PHE A 183 -10.35 -0.08 -4.42
C PHE A 183 -10.42 1.16 -3.54
N GLY A 184 -9.85 1.08 -2.33
CA GLY A 184 -9.82 2.20 -1.40
C GLY A 184 -9.11 3.43 -1.97
N ARG A 185 -7.98 3.25 -2.67
CA ARG A 185 -7.24 4.34 -3.32
C ARG A 185 -8.07 5.03 -4.41
N LYS A 186 -8.82 4.25 -5.21
CA LYS A 186 -9.72 4.84 -6.22
C LYS A 186 -10.86 5.64 -5.58
N LEU A 187 -11.42 5.18 -4.47
CA LEU A 187 -12.44 5.94 -3.74
C LEU A 187 -11.87 7.25 -3.18
N LEU A 188 -10.65 7.21 -2.64
CA LEU A 188 -9.96 8.38 -2.11
C LEU A 188 -9.58 9.41 -3.19
N GLU A 189 -9.45 9.01 -4.47
CA GLU A 189 -9.26 9.95 -5.58
C GLU A 189 -10.39 10.97 -5.67
N TYR A 190 -11.65 10.54 -5.45
CA TYR A 190 -12.82 11.40 -5.59
C TYR A 190 -12.89 12.54 -4.56
N VAL A 191 -12.11 12.44 -3.51
CA VAL A 191 -11.96 13.48 -2.49
C VAL A 191 -10.52 14.03 -2.44
N ASP A 192 -9.74 13.84 -3.51
CA ASP A 192 -8.33 14.26 -3.61
C ASP A 192 -7.46 13.80 -2.42
N ALA A 193 -7.69 12.58 -1.94
CA ALA A 193 -7.01 11.99 -0.80
C ALA A 193 -6.14 10.77 -1.16
N ILE A 194 -5.69 10.64 -2.41
CA ILE A 194 -4.67 9.64 -2.76
C ILE A 194 -3.40 9.95 -1.96
N TYR A 195 -2.95 8.97 -1.18
CA TYR A 195 -1.81 9.10 -0.27
C TYR A 195 -0.55 8.36 -0.72
N VAL A 196 -0.62 7.60 -1.82
CA VAL A 196 0.53 6.90 -2.41
C VAL A 196 0.33 6.66 -3.90
N THR A 197 1.39 6.90 -4.68
CA THR A 197 1.53 6.54 -6.09
C THR A 197 2.62 5.48 -6.19
N PRO A 198 2.26 4.18 -6.03
CA PRO A 198 3.24 3.11 -5.79
C PRO A 198 4.19 2.89 -6.97
N GLY A 199 5.44 2.60 -6.64
CA GLY A 199 6.55 2.42 -7.57
C GLY A 199 6.39 1.40 -8.71
N PRO A 200 5.61 0.30 -8.59
CA PRO A 200 5.41 -0.65 -9.68
C PRO A 200 4.96 -0.04 -11.01
N LEU A 201 4.09 0.98 -10.99
CA LEU A 201 3.81 1.86 -12.13
C LEU A 201 3.14 3.14 -11.65
N ALA A 202 3.85 4.24 -11.75
CA ALA A 202 3.33 5.58 -11.53
C ALA A 202 3.81 6.53 -12.63
N LEU A 203 2.91 7.35 -13.17
CA LEU A 203 3.24 8.41 -14.12
C LEU A 203 3.24 9.74 -13.38
N TYR A 204 4.25 10.55 -13.66
CA TYR A 204 4.38 11.90 -13.12
C TYR A 204 4.51 12.91 -14.26
N ARG A 205 3.89 14.08 -14.11
CA ARG A 205 4.21 15.23 -14.93
C ARG A 205 5.62 15.69 -14.56
N LYS A 206 6.52 15.86 -15.56
CA LYS A 206 7.90 16.27 -15.30
C LYS A 206 7.97 17.58 -14.49
N LYS A 207 7.16 18.58 -14.88
CA LYS A 207 7.03 19.86 -14.15
C LYS A 207 6.63 19.67 -12.67
N ALA A 208 5.79 18.69 -12.37
CA ALA A 208 5.39 18.40 -10.99
C ALA A 208 6.54 17.77 -10.18
N LEU A 209 7.38 16.93 -10.81
CA LEU A 209 8.60 16.42 -10.18
C LEU A 209 9.64 17.54 -9.97
N GLU A 210 9.76 18.47 -10.91
CA GLU A 210 10.63 19.64 -10.77
C GLU A 210 10.18 20.50 -9.59
N ASP A 211 8.87 20.76 -9.45
CA ASP A 211 8.29 21.57 -8.38
C ASP A 211 8.51 20.98 -6.98
N ILE A 212 8.56 19.66 -6.84
CA ILE A 212 8.85 18.98 -5.57
C ILE A 212 10.34 18.60 -5.41
N ASN A 213 11.22 18.99 -6.34
CA ASN A 213 12.63 18.63 -6.39
C ASN A 213 12.88 17.09 -6.46
N GLY A 214 11.96 16.34 -7.04
CA GLY A 214 12.05 14.89 -7.20
C GLY A 214 11.69 14.09 -5.94
N PHE A 215 12.39 13.00 -5.72
CA PHE A 215 12.12 12.03 -4.65
C PHE A 215 13.02 12.26 -3.43
N ASP A 216 12.46 12.23 -2.24
CA ASP A 216 13.17 12.42 -0.97
C ASP A 216 14.05 11.18 -0.69
N GLU A 217 15.39 11.39 -0.71
CA GLU A 217 16.37 10.32 -0.50
C GLU A 217 16.49 9.91 0.98
N ASP A 218 15.95 10.73 1.88
CA ASP A 218 15.96 10.46 3.32
C ASP A 218 14.74 9.71 3.80
N ASN A 219 13.67 9.62 2.98
CA ASN A 219 12.48 8.88 3.32
C ASN A 219 12.59 7.39 2.93
N MET A 220 12.09 6.50 3.79
CA MET A 220 12.08 5.05 3.55
C MET A 220 11.10 4.62 2.43
N THR A 221 10.17 5.51 2.06
CA THR A 221 9.15 5.30 1.03
C THR A 221 9.03 6.57 0.19
N GLU A 222 9.89 6.66 -0.82
CA GLU A 222 9.98 7.80 -1.73
C GLU A 222 8.66 8.09 -2.46
N ASP A 223 7.85 7.07 -2.70
CA ASP A 223 6.57 7.12 -3.39
C ASP A 223 5.45 7.72 -2.51
N ILE A 224 5.41 7.40 -1.22
CA ILE A 224 4.48 8.03 -0.27
C ILE A 224 4.85 9.50 -0.10
N GLU A 225 6.13 9.78 0.12
CA GLU A 225 6.61 11.15 0.34
C GLU A 225 6.36 12.03 -0.89
N ALA A 226 6.73 11.59 -2.08
CA ALA A 226 6.49 12.33 -3.32
C ALA A 226 4.98 12.60 -3.52
N THR A 227 4.10 11.65 -3.19
CA THR A 227 2.65 11.84 -3.25
C THR A 227 2.16 12.92 -2.29
N TRP A 228 2.70 12.95 -1.06
CA TRP A 228 2.35 13.98 -0.07
C TRP A 228 2.92 15.34 -0.44
N HIS A 229 4.12 15.38 -1.01
CA HIS A 229 4.75 16.62 -1.47
C HIS A 229 3.97 17.23 -2.65
N LEU A 230 3.54 16.41 -3.61
CA LEU A 230 2.64 16.83 -4.68
C LEU A 230 1.33 17.42 -4.12
N ALA A 231 0.73 16.73 -3.12
CA ALA A 231 -0.47 17.23 -2.46
C ALA A 231 -0.24 18.58 -1.74
N TYR A 232 0.89 18.71 -1.07
CA TYR A 232 1.30 19.94 -0.38
C TYR A 232 1.42 21.13 -1.32
N ASN A 233 1.95 20.90 -2.55
CA ASN A 233 2.09 21.91 -3.60
C ASN A 233 0.81 22.10 -4.43
N GLY A 234 -0.28 21.37 -4.13
CA GLY A 234 -1.59 21.54 -4.80
C GLY A 234 -1.78 20.72 -6.07
N TRP A 235 -0.83 19.84 -6.44
CA TRP A 235 -0.98 18.94 -7.56
C TRP A 235 -2.03 17.87 -7.29
N LYS A 236 -2.93 17.63 -8.25
CA LYS A 236 -3.91 16.55 -8.21
C LYS A 236 -3.25 15.19 -8.49
N ARG A 237 -3.70 14.15 -7.78
CA ARG A 237 -3.30 12.78 -8.01
C ARG A 237 -4.50 11.99 -8.49
N LYS A 238 -4.33 11.21 -9.56
CA LYS A 238 -5.40 10.44 -10.21
C LYS A 238 -5.08 8.95 -10.24
N MET A 239 -6.11 8.13 -10.44
CA MET A 239 -5.96 6.69 -10.55
C MET A 239 -6.82 6.12 -11.69
N SER A 240 -6.18 5.42 -12.61
CA SER A 240 -6.87 4.63 -13.64
C SER A 240 -7.05 3.20 -13.13
N LEU A 241 -8.27 2.80 -12.77
CA LEU A 241 -8.57 1.41 -12.40
C LEU A 241 -8.55 0.45 -13.59
N SER A 242 -8.74 0.97 -14.81
CA SER A 242 -8.74 0.17 -16.04
C SER A 242 -7.33 -0.17 -16.53
N ALA A 243 -6.31 0.55 -16.07
CA ALA A 243 -4.90 0.21 -16.26
C ALA A 243 -4.47 -0.83 -15.21
N GLY A 244 -3.26 -1.37 -15.35
CA GLY A 244 -2.72 -2.28 -14.33
C GLY A 244 -1.25 -2.60 -14.52
N VAL A 245 -0.64 -3.00 -13.44
CA VAL A 245 0.71 -3.55 -13.39
C VAL A 245 0.70 -4.79 -12.48
N THR A 246 1.45 -5.81 -12.84
CA THR A 246 1.67 -6.95 -11.94
C THR A 246 3.06 -6.82 -11.32
N SER A 247 3.20 -7.18 -10.05
CA SER A 247 4.47 -7.19 -9.33
C SER A 247 4.61 -8.48 -8.51
N GLN A 248 5.84 -8.87 -8.24
CA GLN A 248 6.12 -10.00 -7.37
C GLN A 248 5.92 -9.59 -5.90
N VAL A 249 5.34 -10.50 -5.12
CA VAL A 249 5.15 -10.27 -3.68
C VAL A 249 5.94 -11.31 -2.87
N PRO A 250 6.34 -10.95 -1.64
CA PRO A 250 7.03 -11.86 -0.74
C PRO A 250 6.25 -13.17 -0.52
N ASP A 251 6.94 -14.28 -0.64
CA ASP A 251 6.41 -15.62 -0.36
C ASP A 251 6.62 -16.06 1.10
N LYS A 252 7.46 -15.33 1.85
CA LYS A 252 7.81 -15.58 3.25
C LYS A 252 7.34 -14.45 4.16
N ILE A 253 6.78 -14.82 5.31
CA ILE A 253 6.26 -13.86 6.30
C ILE A 253 7.33 -12.88 6.79
N ASN A 254 8.57 -13.32 6.95
CA ASN A 254 9.65 -12.44 7.42
C ASN A 254 9.99 -11.33 6.42
N VAL A 255 9.94 -11.63 5.12
CA VAL A 255 10.20 -10.65 4.05
C VAL A 255 9.01 -9.68 3.96
N TRP A 256 7.79 -10.21 4.02
CA TRP A 256 6.56 -9.41 4.08
C TRP A 256 6.56 -8.47 5.31
N TRP A 257 6.94 -8.98 6.49
CA TRP A 257 7.04 -8.17 7.71
C TRP A 257 8.01 -6.99 7.55
N LYS A 258 9.21 -7.25 7.01
CA LYS A 258 10.19 -6.20 6.74
C LYS A 258 9.66 -5.15 5.76
N GLN A 259 8.96 -5.59 4.70
CA GLN A 259 8.35 -4.70 3.71
C GLN A 259 7.28 -3.81 4.35
N ARG A 260 6.34 -4.37 5.13
CA ARG A 260 5.28 -3.61 5.80
C ARG A 260 5.83 -2.66 6.87
N ARG A 261 6.84 -3.09 7.61
CA ARG A 261 7.56 -2.22 8.55
C ARG A 261 8.17 -1.02 7.82
N ARG A 262 8.83 -1.23 6.68
CA ARG A 262 9.40 -0.15 5.86
C ARG A 262 8.32 0.85 5.45
N TRP A 263 7.17 0.38 4.98
CA TRP A 263 6.05 1.24 4.61
C TRP A 263 5.53 2.08 5.78
N ASN A 264 5.37 1.46 6.94
CA ASN A 264 4.92 2.18 8.13
C ASN A 264 5.97 3.21 8.62
N VAL A 265 7.27 2.87 8.60
CA VAL A 265 8.33 3.83 8.97
C VAL A 265 8.34 5.02 8.02
N GLY A 266 8.24 4.80 6.71
CA GLY A 266 8.13 5.88 5.72
C GLY A 266 6.90 6.75 5.94
N GLY A 267 5.75 6.14 6.23
CA GLY A 267 4.54 6.88 6.61
C GLY A 267 4.72 7.74 7.88
N LEU A 268 5.40 7.21 8.91
CA LEU A 268 5.74 7.97 10.12
C LEU A 268 6.69 9.15 9.82
N GLN A 269 7.66 8.97 8.92
CA GLN A 269 8.53 10.05 8.47
C GLN A 269 7.73 11.14 7.75
N CYS A 270 6.76 10.76 6.90
CA CYS A 270 5.84 11.71 6.26
C CYS A 270 5.00 12.46 7.31
N ILE A 271 4.42 11.77 8.29
CA ILE A 271 3.68 12.43 9.39
C ILE A 271 4.58 13.44 10.11
N GLN A 272 5.81 13.05 10.45
CA GLN A 272 6.75 13.95 11.13
C GLN A 272 7.08 15.18 10.28
N LYS A 273 7.30 15.00 8.97
CA LYS A 273 7.64 16.08 8.02
C LYS A 273 6.48 17.06 7.85
N TYR A 274 5.24 16.53 7.73
CA TYR A 274 4.06 17.32 7.37
C TYR A 274 3.11 17.62 8.54
N LYS A 275 3.40 17.26 9.79
CA LYS A 275 2.51 17.49 10.96
C LYS A 275 2.08 18.95 11.17
N GLY A 276 2.90 19.91 10.77
CA GLY A 276 2.62 21.34 10.92
C GLY A 276 1.50 21.88 10.04
N ILE A 277 0.97 21.05 9.09
CA ILE A 277 -0.11 21.48 8.19
C ILE A 277 -1.45 20.79 8.50
N ILE A 278 -1.59 20.14 9.65
CA ILE A 278 -2.88 19.56 10.07
C ILE A 278 -3.96 20.64 10.06
N GLY A 279 -5.09 20.37 9.41
CA GLY A 279 -6.19 21.32 9.17
C GLY A 279 -5.94 22.34 8.05
N LYS A 280 -4.80 22.26 7.34
CA LYS A 280 -4.42 23.16 6.23
C LYS A 280 -4.04 22.36 4.99
N LYS A 281 -3.79 23.02 3.86
CA LYS A 281 -3.31 22.37 2.63
C LYS A 281 -4.25 21.26 2.10
N GLY A 282 -5.55 21.57 2.05
CA GLY A 282 -6.56 20.67 1.45
C GLY A 282 -6.67 19.32 2.17
N MET A 283 -6.92 18.27 1.42
CA MET A 283 -7.14 16.94 1.98
C MET A 283 -5.90 16.30 2.60
N LEU A 284 -4.70 16.79 2.27
CA LEU A 284 -3.47 16.30 2.93
C LEU A 284 -3.53 16.56 4.45
N GLY A 285 -3.79 17.81 4.85
CA GLY A 285 -3.86 18.18 6.27
C GLY A 285 -5.21 17.92 6.93
N ALA A 286 -6.32 17.97 6.17
CA ALA A 286 -7.66 17.76 6.72
C ALA A 286 -8.03 16.28 6.91
N PHE A 287 -7.50 15.39 6.07
CA PHE A 287 -7.89 13.98 6.08
C PHE A 287 -6.69 13.03 6.13
N ILE A 288 -5.73 13.12 5.21
CA ILE A 288 -4.67 12.10 5.06
C ILE A 288 -3.84 11.99 6.35
N ILE A 289 -3.26 13.11 6.83
CA ILE A 289 -2.43 13.10 8.05
C ILE A 289 -3.24 12.65 9.28
N PRO A 290 -4.42 13.24 9.60
CA PRO A 290 -5.26 12.77 10.69
C PRO A 290 -5.64 11.30 10.59
N PHE A 291 -5.99 10.82 9.41
CA PHE A 291 -6.35 9.43 9.17
C PHE A 291 -5.19 8.47 9.54
N PHE A 292 -3.96 8.77 9.11
CA PHE A 292 -2.80 7.95 9.46
C PHE A 292 -2.51 7.99 10.97
N ILE A 293 -2.61 9.16 11.60
CA ILE A 293 -2.41 9.31 13.05
C ILE A 293 -3.46 8.53 13.83
N ILE A 294 -4.75 8.67 13.48
CA ILE A 294 -5.85 7.96 14.14
C ILE A 294 -5.68 6.44 14.00
N ASN A 295 -5.36 5.94 12.79
CA ASN A 295 -5.12 4.51 12.59
C ASN A 295 -3.96 3.97 13.45
N LEU A 296 -2.88 4.76 13.57
CA LEU A 296 -1.76 4.40 14.45
C LEU A 296 -2.20 4.29 15.91
N PHE A 297 -2.92 5.29 16.42
CA PHE A 297 -3.42 5.29 17.82
C PHE A 297 -4.39 4.14 18.06
N LEU A 298 -5.34 3.90 17.15
CA LEU A 298 -6.27 2.78 17.27
C LEU A 298 -5.51 1.46 17.30
N GLY A 299 -4.55 1.24 16.41
CA GLY A 299 -3.74 0.02 16.42
C GLY A 299 -3.01 -0.21 17.73
N VAL A 300 -2.37 0.81 18.30
CA VAL A 300 -1.64 0.71 19.58
C VAL A 300 -2.60 0.48 20.76
N ILE A 301 -3.71 1.24 20.84
CA ILE A 301 -4.71 1.09 21.92
C ILE A 301 -5.34 -0.31 21.84
N GLY A 302 -5.75 -0.77 20.66
CA GLY A 302 -6.34 -2.09 20.48
C GLY A 302 -5.43 -3.22 20.94
N LEU A 303 -4.14 -3.14 20.60
CA LEU A 303 -3.16 -4.14 21.05
C LEU A 303 -2.92 -4.07 22.56
N SER A 304 -2.88 -2.87 23.14
CA SER A 304 -2.74 -2.69 24.58
C SER A 304 -3.91 -3.30 25.35
N ILE A 305 -5.14 -3.08 24.85
CA ILE A 305 -6.35 -3.70 25.41
C ILE A 305 -6.30 -5.23 25.28
N PHE A 306 -5.88 -5.73 24.11
CA PHE A 306 -5.74 -7.17 23.89
C PHE A 306 -4.79 -7.81 24.93
N PHE A 307 -3.61 -7.25 25.12
CA PHE A 307 -2.66 -7.77 26.12
C PHE A 307 -3.18 -7.65 27.55
N TYR A 308 -3.86 -6.56 27.87
CA TYR A 308 -4.49 -6.40 29.18
C TYR A 308 -5.52 -7.51 29.44
N LEU A 309 -6.44 -7.72 28.50
CA LEU A 309 -7.48 -8.75 28.64
C LEU A 309 -6.89 -10.17 28.65
N LEU A 310 -5.90 -10.44 27.80
CA LEU A 310 -5.19 -11.72 27.79
C LEU A 310 -4.49 -11.99 29.13
N SER A 311 -3.76 -11.00 29.64
CA SER A 311 -3.03 -11.12 30.93
C SER A 311 -3.98 -11.32 32.10
N THR A 312 -5.06 -10.55 32.16
CA THR A 312 -6.06 -10.72 33.24
C THR A 312 -6.70 -12.10 33.17
N ARG A 313 -7.03 -12.61 32.00
CA ARG A 313 -7.61 -13.96 31.85
C ARG A 313 -6.61 -15.06 32.23
N ILE A 314 -5.35 -14.96 31.81
CA ILE A 314 -4.31 -15.94 32.21
C ILE A 314 -4.12 -15.95 33.74
N ILE A 315 -4.00 -14.76 34.35
CA ILE A 315 -3.82 -14.63 35.78
C ILE A 315 -5.03 -15.16 36.51
N SER A 316 -6.25 -14.80 36.09
CA SER A 316 -7.50 -15.30 36.72
C SER A 316 -7.60 -16.82 36.63
N ASN A 317 -7.37 -17.41 35.46
CA ASN A 317 -7.41 -18.87 35.31
C ASN A 317 -6.32 -19.55 36.13
N TYR A 318 -5.11 -19.01 36.22
CA TYR A 318 -4.04 -19.54 37.03
C TYR A 318 -4.43 -19.52 38.53
N LEU A 319 -4.97 -18.42 39.01
CA LEU A 319 -5.42 -18.29 40.40
C LEU A 319 -6.58 -19.25 40.72
N LEU A 320 -7.59 -19.30 39.86
CA LEU A 320 -8.71 -20.22 39.98
C LEU A 320 -8.24 -21.68 40.05
N THR A 321 -7.37 -22.09 39.10
CA THR A 321 -6.80 -23.45 39.10
C THR A 321 -6.04 -23.74 40.38
N ARG A 322 -5.18 -22.80 40.83
CA ARG A 322 -4.40 -22.97 42.06
C ARG A 322 -5.29 -23.10 43.31
N TYR A 323 -6.31 -22.23 43.43
CA TYR A 323 -7.23 -22.28 44.59
C TYR A 323 -8.15 -23.50 44.54
N SER A 324 -8.61 -23.95 43.36
CA SER A 324 -9.40 -25.18 43.22
C SER A 324 -8.62 -26.41 43.67
N ILE A 325 -7.34 -26.51 43.29
CA ILE A 325 -6.47 -27.60 43.75
C ILE A 325 -6.27 -27.56 45.26
N ILE A 326 -6.05 -26.38 45.85
CA ILE A 326 -5.85 -26.25 47.30
C ILE A 326 -7.13 -26.58 48.08
N ALA A 327 -8.29 -26.23 47.54
CA ALA A 327 -9.60 -26.41 48.17
C ALA A 327 -10.26 -27.77 47.88
N ASP A 328 -9.62 -28.61 47.06
CA ASP A 328 -10.14 -29.91 46.57
C ASP A 328 -11.53 -29.80 45.88
N ILE A 329 -11.71 -28.70 45.12
CA ILE A 329 -12.94 -28.42 44.42
C ILE A 329 -12.73 -28.75 42.90
N PRO A 330 -13.73 -29.28 42.18
CA PRO A 330 -13.59 -29.57 40.73
C PRO A 330 -13.13 -28.36 39.92
N LEU A 331 -12.11 -28.55 39.09
CA LEU A 331 -11.51 -27.52 38.23
C LEU A 331 -12.44 -27.03 37.09
N ILE A 332 -13.44 -27.83 36.75
CA ILE A 332 -14.34 -27.56 35.63
C ILE A 332 -15.76 -27.59 36.13
N THR A 333 -16.42 -26.47 36.21
CA THR A 333 -17.88 -26.39 36.34
C THR A 333 -18.49 -26.25 34.92
N LEU A 334 -19.68 -26.84 34.72
CA LEU A 334 -20.40 -26.72 33.44
C LEU A 334 -20.66 -25.26 33.06
N ASP A 335 -20.68 -24.35 34.03
CA ASP A 335 -20.86 -22.91 33.83
C ASP A 335 -19.67 -22.25 33.11
N GLU A 336 -18.47 -22.83 33.11
CA GLU A 336 -17.32 -22.30 32.38
C GLU A 336 -17.42 -22.50 30.88
N PHE A 337 -18.29 -23.40 30.41
CA PHE A 337 -18.60 -23.58 28.97
C PHE A 337 -19.65 -22.61 28.46
N TYR A 338 -20.32 -21.86 29.34
CA TYR A 338 -21.23 -20.81 28.89
C TYR A 338 -20.45 -19.59 28.42
N ILE A 339 -20.45 -19.36 27.08
CA ILE A 339 -20.09 -18.07 26.52
C ILE A 339 -21.12 -17.08 27.05
N THR A 340 -20.77 -16.33 28.08
CA THR A 340 -21.64 -15.24 28.57
C THR A 340 -21.87 -14.27 27.41
N PRO A 341 -23.09 -14.15 26.92
CA PRO A 341 -23.40 -13.29 25.81
C PRO A 341 -23.20 -11.82 26.23
N SER A 342 -22.05 -11.26 25.88
CA SER A 342 -21.78 -9.85 26.07
C SER A 342 -22.20 -9.12 24.80
N ILE A 343 -22.92 -8.02 24.94
CA ILE A 343 -23.27 -7.14 23.81
C ILE A 343 -22.03 -6.73 23.00
N LEU A 344 -20.86 -6.59 23.66
CA LEU A 344 -19.60 -6.26 23.04
C LEU A 344 -19.07 -7.37 22.11
N ASN A 345 -19.29 -8.65 22.49
CA ASN A 345 -18.93 -9.80 21.65
C ASN A 345 -19.76 -9.81 20.37
N TYR A 346 -21.08 -9.56 20.49
CA TYR A 346 -21.95 -9.45 19.31
C TYR A 346 -21.55 -8.30 18.41
N LEU A 347 -21.23 -7.13 18.95
CA LEU A 347 -20.75 -5.98 18.17
C LEU A 347 -19.44 -6.29 17.45
N GLY A 348 -18.51 -7.00 18.08
CA GLY A 348 -17.27 -7.45 17.44
C GLY A 348 -17.52 -8.37 16.26
N ILE A 349 -18.44 -9.34 16.41
CA ILE A 349 -18.86 -10.25 15.31
C ILE A 349 -19.51 -9.45 14.18
N VAL A 350 -20.41 -8.52 14.48
CA VAL A 350 -21.07 -7.68 13.49
C VAL A 350 -20.06 -6.86 12.71
N LEU A 351 -19.08 -6.24 13.37
CA LEU A 351 -18.01 -5.49 12.68
C LEU A 351 -17.15 -6.39 11.79
N PHE A 352 -16.83 -7.59 12.24
CA PHE A 352 -16.11 -8.57 11.42
C PHE A 352 -16.91 -8.96 10.17
N LEU A 353 -18.22 -9.20 10.31
CA LEU A 353 -19.11 -9.51 9.20
C LEU A 353 -19.22 -8.33 8.22
N PHE A 354 -19.31 -7.09 8.70
CA PHE A 354 -19.27 -5.91 7.82
C PHE A 354 -17.95 -5.80 7.07
N GLY A 355 -16.83 -6.04 7.72
CA GLY A 355 -15.52 -6.11 7.07
C GLY A 355 -15.46 -7.18 5.99
N LEU A 356 -15.98 -8.38 6.28
CA LEU A 356 -16.07 -9.49 5.34
C LEU A 356 -16.94 -9.12 4.13
N LEU A 357 -18.13 -8.59 4.36
CA LEU A 357 -19.05 -8.14 3.30
C LEU A 357 -18.42 -7.03 2.45
N PHE A 358 -17.72 -6.09 3.07
CA PHE A 358 -17.03 -5.02 2.33
C PHE A 358 -15.89 -5.56 1.44
N VAL A 359 -15.11 -6.53 1.91
CA VAL A 359 -14.08 -7.18 1.09
C VAL A 359 -14.73 -7.96 -0.04
N LEU A 360 -15.79 -8.73 0.22
CA LEU A 360 -16.55 -9.45 -0.83
C LEU A 360 -17.11 -8.48 -1.88
N PHE A 361 -17.68 -7.37 -1.44
CA PHE A 361 -18.19 -6.30 -2.31
C PHE A 361 -17.07 -5.71 -3.19
N THR A 362 -15.92 -5.37 -2.58
CA THR A 362 -14.74 -4.89 -3.30
C THR A 362 -14.28 -5.87 -4.37
N LEU A 363 -14.19 -7.14 -4.00
CA LEU A 363 -13.79 -8.21 -4.91
C LEU A 363 -14.80 -8.42 -6.03
N SER A 364 -16.07 -8.28 -5.77
CA SER A 364 -17.12 -8.41 -6.79
C SER A 364 -17.06 -7.31 -7.85
N ILE A 365 -16.65 -6.10 -7.45
CA ILE A 365 -16.53 -4.95 -8.36
C ILE A 365 -15.24 -5.01 -9.19
N LEU A 366 -14.11 -5.30 -8.55
CA LEU A 366 -12.80 -5.24 -9.22
C LEU A 366 -12.46 -6.51 -9.99
N ASN A 367 -13.20 -7.59 -9.79
CA ASN A 367 -12.73 -8.88 -10.26
C ASN A 367 -13.84 -9.82 -10.74
N GLU A 368 -14.31 -9.65 -11.96
CA GLU A 368 -15.03 -10.72 -12.66
C GLU A 368 -14.24 -12.02 -12.75
N LYS A 369 -12.91 -11.96 -12.61
CA LYS A 369 -11.99 -13.11 -12.70
C LYS A 369 -11.72 -13.81 -11.35
N ILE A 370 -12.06 -13.22 -10.20
CA ILE A 370 -11.94 -13.86 -8.86
C ILE A 370 -13.09 -14.87 -8.59
N LYS A 371 -13.87 -15.23 -9.55
CA LYS A 371 -14.85 -16.34 -9.44
C LYS A 371 -14.25 -17.72 -9.16
N LYS A 372 -12.93 -17.85 -8.92
CA LYS A 372 -12.33 -19.08 -8.45
C LYS A 372 -12.63 -19.27 -6.96
N LYS A 373 -13.37 -20.32 -6.62
CA LYS A 373 -13.74 -20.72 -5.23
C LYS A 373 -12.59 -20.67 -4.22
N GLU A 374 -11.35 -20.91 -4.66
CA GLU A 374 -10.15 -20.88 -3.83
C GLU A 374 -9.85 -19.52 -3.18
N ASN A 375 -10.29 -18.41 -3.79
CA ASN A 375 -10.02 -17.08 -3.26
C ASN A 375 -11.01 -16.67 -2.16
N LEU A 376 -12.24 -17.16 -2.19
CA LEU A 376 -13.26 -16.80 -1.19
C LEU A 376 -12.92 -17.35 0.20
N LEU A 377 -12.39 -18.55 0.29
CA LEU A 377 -11.95 -19.16 1.55
C LEU A 377 -10.77 -18.43 2.19
N ASN A 378 -9.95 -17.71 1.40
CA ASN A 378 -8.82 -16.96 1.91
C ASN A 378 -9.22 -15.62 2.55
N ILE A 379 -10.45 -15.12 2.32
CA ILE A 379 -10.87 -13.80 2.81
C ILE A 379 -10.96 -13.75 4.33
N PRO A 380 -11.61 -14.71 5.04
CA PRO A 380 -11.60 -14.73 6.50
C PRO A 380 -10.18 -14.79 7.07
N PHE A 381 -9.30 -15.61 6.47
CA PHE A 381 -7.90 -15.68 6.87
C PHE A 381 -7.18 -14.36 6.67
N TYR A 382 -7.40 -13.70 5.52
CA TYR A 382 -6.85 -12.37 5.26
C TYR A 382 -7.26 -11.39 6.37
N LEU A 383 -8.55 -11.30 6.69
CA LEU A 383 -9.04 -10.38 7.72
C LEU A 383 -8.43 -10.69 9.09
N ILE A 384 -8.40 -11.96 9.50
CA ILE A 384 -7.87 -12.38 10.82
C ILE A 384 -6.36 -12.12 10.89
N PHE A 385 -5.59 -12.57 9.89
CA PHE A 385 -4.13 -12.41 9.91
C PHE A 385 -3.72 -10.94 9.92
N TYR A 386 -4.39 -10.12 9.11
CA TYR A 386 -4.06 -8.69 9.06
C TYR A 386 -4.52 -7.98 10.34
N LEU A 387 -5.68 -8.29 10.87
CA LEU A 387 -6.14 -7.74 12.14
C LEU A 387 -5.16 -8.04 13.29
N VAL A 388 -4.63 -9.27 13.33
CA VAL A 388 -3.71 -9.68 14.40
C VAL A 388 -2.29 -9.15 14.18
N LEU A 389 -1.74 -9.25 12.96
CA LEU A 389 -0.32 -8.96 12.70
C LEU A 389 -0.01 -7.47 12.54
N TYR A 390 -0.92 -6.68 11.98
CA TYR A 390 -0.68 -5.26 11.70
C TYR A 390 -0.34 -4.42 12.94
N PRO A 391 -1.03 -4.57 14.10
CA PRO A 391 -0.67 -3.83 15.30
C PRO A 391 0.76 -4.11 15.79
N PHE A 392 1.23 -5.36 15.69
CA PHE A 392 2.62 -5.70 16.03
C PHE A 392 3.62 -5.05 15.07
N ILE A 393 3.31 -5.03 13.75
CA ILE A 393 4.14 -4.35 12.78
C ILE A 393 4.20 -2.85 13.09
N MET A 394 3.07 -2.24 13.47
CA MET A 394 3.02 -0.82 13.83
C MET A 394 3.91 -0.50 15.03
N ILE A 395 3.85 -1.28 16.11
CA ILE A 395 4.73 -1.10 17.28
C ILE A 395 6.19 -1.30 16.91
N ASN A 396 6.49 -2.35 16.12
CA ASN A 396 7.84 -2.58 15.62
C ASN A 396 8.34 -1.40 14.78
N SER A 397 7.46 -0.79 13.97
CA SER A 397 7.77 0.37 13.14
C SER A 397 8.02 1.62 13.98
N LEU A 398 7.21 1.87 15.01
CA LEU A 398 7.42 2.96 15.97
C LEU A 398 8.77 2.85 16.66
N TRP A 399 9.13 1.65 17.10
CA TRP A 399 10.42 1.40 17.74
C TRP A 399 11.61 1.66 16.79
N HIS A 400 11.52 1.19 15.52
CA HIS A 400 12.55 1.46 14.52
C HIS A 400 12.64 2.94 14.17
N PHE A 401 11.49 3.62 14.06
CA PHE A 401 11.42 5.05 13.82
C PHE A 401 12.06 5.86 14.95
N ALA A 402 11.76 5.54 16.22
CA ALA A 402 12.33 6.19 17.40
C ALA A 402 13.86 6.00 17.48
N LYS A 403 14.37 4.83 17.08
CA LYS A 403 15.82 4.53 17.06
C LYS A 403 16.55 5.11 15.84
N ARG A 404 15.85 5.81 14.93
CA ARG A 404 16.40 6.35 13.67
C ARG A 404 17.20 5.32 12.85
N LYS A 405 16.91 4.03 12.98
CA LYS A 405 17.58 2.97 12.25
C LYS A 405 17.10 2.97 10.79
N ARG A 406 17.96 3.43 9.88
CA ARG A 406 17.77 3.24 8.43
C ARG A 406 18.17 1.80 8.08
N VAL A 407 17.25 0.87 8.09
CA VAL A 407 17.51 -0.51 7.67
C VAL A 407 16.72 -0.77 6.39
N TRP A 408 17.40 -0.67 5.25
CA TRP A 408 16.82 -0.90 3.94
C TRP A 408 16.58 -2.40 3.63
N ARG A 409 17.27 -3.33 4.34
CA ARG A 409 17.12 -4.80 4.18
C ARG A 409 17.26 -5.56 5.49
#